data_877540b2eab9f2c9028426751bf89015
#
_entry.id   877540b2eab9f2c9028426751bf89015
#
_cell.length_a   1.000
_cell.length_b   1.000
_cell.length_c   1.000
_cell.angle_alpha   90.00
_cell.angle_beta   90.00
_cell.angle_gamma   90.00
#
_symmetry.space_group_name_H-M   'P 1'
#
loop_
_entity.id
_entity.type
_entity.pdbx_description
1 polymer ?
#
loop_
_entity_poly.entity_id
_entity_poly.type
_entity_poly.pdbx_seq_one_letter_code
_entity_poly.pdbx_strand_id
1 'polypeptide(L)'
;MYFDDWASHPNEGISTNLLWEYDISSPLWDWKKMDVIVISRVIERGWPKDYYAMFHLYGGIENVKDIIKRIPYMNKKDISWCCSLFHLREDELWSCKRELSRRRYLKS
;
A
#
# COMPACT_ATOMS: atom_id res chain seq x y z
N MET A 1 -11.40 11.79 -5.30
CA MET A 1 -10.81 10.45 -5.27
C MET A 1 -11.84 9.45 -4.78
N TYR A 2 -11.75 8.21 -5.19
CA TYR A 2 -12.77 7.19 -4.92
C TYR A 2 -13.01 6.93 -3.42
N PHE A 3 -11.97 6.99 -2.60
CA PHE A 3 -12.05 6.69 -1.17
C PHE A 3 -12.11 7.92 -0.26
N ASP A 4 -12.46 9.09 -0.78
CA ASP A 4 -12.49 10.33 0.02
C ASP A 4 -13.43 10.26 1.23
N ASP A 5 -14.45 9.42 1.17
CA ASP A 5 -15.42 9.22 2.26
C ASP A 5 -15.03 8.10 3.24
N TRP A 6 -13.75 7.70 3.23
CA TRP A 6 -13.28 6.56 4.03
C TRP A 6 -13.64 6.68 5.52
N ALA A 7 -13.62 7.89 6.07
CA ALA A 7 -13.87 8.11 7.50
C ALA A 7 -15.33 7.78 7.90
N SER A 8 -16.26 7.84 6.95
CA SER A 8 -17.67 7.52 7.20
C SER A 8 -17.96 6.01 7.07
N HIS A 9 -17.02 5.24 6.56
CA HIS A 9 -17.17 3.79 6.45
C HIS A 9 -16.68 3.09 7.71
N PRO A 10 -17.33 1.97 8.11
CA PRO A 10 -16.90 1.22 9.30
C PRO A 10 -15.52 0.58 9.09
N ASN A 11 -14.77 0.49 10.19
CA ASN A 11 -13.50 -0.22 10.20
C ASN A 11 -13.76 -1.70 10.51
N GLU A 12 -13.87 -2.52 9.49
CA GLU A 12 -14.10 -3.95 9.61
C GLU A 12 -12.81 -4.76 9.80
N GLY A 13 -11.66 -4.08 9.79
CA GLY A 13 -10.36 -4.72 9.90
C GLY A 13 -9.84 -5.24 8.57
N ILE A 14 -8.53 -5.46 8.52
CA ILE A 14 -7.86 -6.04 7.35
C ILE A 14 -8.18 -7.53 7.28
N SER A 15 -8.49 -8.02 6.09
CA SER A 15 -8.76 -9.45 5.89
C SER A 15 -7.52 -10.28 6.24
N THR A 16 -7.71 -11.27 7.11
CA THR A 16 -6.61 -12.15 7.56
C THR A 16 -5.99 -12.94 6.40
N ASN A 17 -6.77 -13.20 5.36
CA ASN A 17 -6.30 -13.91 4.17
C ASN A 17 -5.17 -13.20 3.45
N LEU A 18 -5.09 -11.87 3.57
CA LEU A 18 -4.03 -11.07 2.94
C LEU A 18 -2.69 -11.28 3.64
N LEU A 19 -2.72 -11.68 4.90
CA LEU A 19 -1.55 -11.83 5.77
C LEU A 19 -1.42 -13.26 6.29
N TRP A 20 -1.87 -14.24 5.49
CA TRP A 20 -1.94 -15.65 5.91
C TRP A 20 -0.60 -16.23 6.36
N GLU A 21 0.49 -15.71 5.85
CA GLU A 21 1.85 -16.18 6.18
C GLU A 21 2.40 -15.58 7.48
N TYR A 22 1.64 -14.65 8.09
CA TYR A 22 2.04 -13.98 9.33
C TYR A 22 1.07 -14.29 10.46
N ASP A 23 1.59 -14.40 11.68
CA ASP A 23 0.75 -14.52 12.87
C ASP A 23 0.41 -13.12 13.39
N ILE A 24 -0.65 -12.54 12.86
CA ILE A 24 -1.10 -11.19 13.23
C ILE A 24 -1.72 -11.12 14.62
N SER A 25 -2.04 -12.27 15.22
CA SER A 25 -2.52 -12.34 16.60
C SER A 25 -1.40 -12.39 17.63
N SER A 26 -0.16 -12.56 17.17
CA SER A 26 1.00 -12.58 18.04
C SER A 26 1.24 -11.21 18.69
N PRO A 27 1.63 -11.14 19.97
CA PRO A 27 2.01 -9.87 20.60
C PRO A 27 3.27 -9.26 19.98
N LEU A 28 4.02 -10.02 19.20
CA LEU A 28 5.18 -9.52 18.46
C LEU A 28 4.81 -8.83 17.16
N TRP A 29 3.57 -8.98 16.70
CA TRP A 29 3.10 -8.31 15.49
C TRP A 29 2.91 -6.82 15.75
N ASP A 30 3.48 -5.99 14.88
CA ASP A 30 3.37 -4.53 14.98
C ASP A 30 2.89 -3.97 13.65
N TRP A 31 1.64 -3.51 13.61
CA TRP A 31 1.02 -2.96 12.42
C TRP A 31 1.82 -1.79 11.82
N LYS A 32 2.42 -0.96 12.67
CA LYS A 32 3.23 0.19 12.21
C LYS A 32 4.52 -0.24 11.54
N LYS A 33 5.20 -1.22 12.11
CA LYS A 33 6.46 -1.75 11.54
C LYS A 33 6.20 -2.52 10.24
N MET A 34 5.04 -3.13 10.13
CA MET A 34 4.67 -3.96 8.97
C MET A 34 3.84 -3.19 7.96
N ASP A 35 3.80 -1.87 8.03
CA ASP A 35 2.93 -1.02 7.21
C ASP A 35 3.12 -1.25 5.71
N VAL A 36 4.36 -1.31 5.23
CA VAL A 36 4.66 -1.54 3.81
C VAL A 36 4.10 -2.87 3.34
N ILE A 37 4.28 -3.93 4.14
CA ILE A 37 3.78 -5.27 3.79
C ILE A 37 2.25 -5.29 3.77
N VAL A 38 1.62 -4.74 4.81
CA VAL A 38 0.16 -4.71 4.92
C VAL A 38 -0.45 -3.96 3.74
N ILE A 39 0.06 -2.77 3.46
CA ILE A 39 -0.47 -1.93 2.38
C ILE A 39 -0.23 -2.56 1.02
N SER A 40 0.94 -3.15 0.77
CA SER A 40 1.21 -3.82 -0.50
C SER A 40 0.25 -5.00 -0.73
N ARG A 41 -0.12 -5.74 0.31
CA ARG A 41 -1.08 -6.83 0.19
C ARG A 41 -2.49 -6.33 -0.09
N VAL A 42 -2.91 -5.26 0.56
CA VAL A 42 -4.21 -4.63 0.29
C VAL A 42 -4.29 -4.14 -1.15
N ILE A 43 -3.25 -3.50 -1.65
CA ILE A 43 -3.20 -3.01 -3.03
C ILE A 43 -3.25 -4.19 -4.02
N GLU A 44 -2.52 -5.25 -3.74
CA GLU A 44 -2.43 -6.41 -4.63
C GLU A 44 -3.73 -7.21 -4.68
N ARG A 45 -4.38 -7.44 -3.54
CA ARG A 45 -5.49 -8.40 -3.42
C ARG A 45 -6.67 -7.95 -2.56
N GLY A 46 -6.62 -6.72 -2.00
CA GLY A 46 -7.64 -6.27 -1.05
C GLY A 46 -8.99 -5.98 -1.69
N TRP A 47 -10.03 -6.14 -0.88
CA TRP A 47 -11.39 -5.72 -1.19
C TRP A 47 -11.60 -4.27 -0.74
N PRO A 48 -12.66 -3.60 -1.20
CA PRO A 48 -12.92 -2.23 -0.74
C PRO A 48 -12.92 -2.06 0.78
N LYS A 49 -13.46 -3.02 1.53
CA LYS A 49 -13.46 -2.97 3.00
C LYS A 49 -12.04 -2.94 3.58
N ASP A 50 -11.08 -3.59 2.90
CA ASP A 50 -9.69 -3.59 3.32
C ASP A 50 -9.04 -2.22 3.14
N TYR A 51 -9.40 -1.50 2.07
CA TYR A 51 -8.94 -0.13 1.87
C TYR A 51 -9.43 0.79 2.97
N TYR A 52 -10.71 0.71 3.34
CA TYR A 52 -11.25 1.51 4.44
C TYR A 52 -10.56 1.18 5.76
N ALA A 53 -10.36 -0.09 6.05
CA ALA A 53 -9.63 -0.53 7.23
C ALA A 53 -8.19 0.00 7.24
N MET A 54 -7.52 -0.03 6.10
CA MET A 54 -6.18 0.50 5.93
C MET A 54 -6.11 2.00 6.25
N PHE A 55 -7.05 2.78 5.75
CA PHE A 55 -7.10 4.21 6.02
C PHE A 55 -7.34 4.49 7.51
N HIS A 56 -8.24 3.74 8.16
CA HIS A 56 -8.46 3.86 9.60
C HIS A 56 -7.22 3.48 10.40
N LEU A 57 -6.54 2.43 9.99
CA LEU A 57 -5.39 1.89 10.71
C LEU A 57 -4.18 2.85 10.66
N TYR A 58 -3.93 3.46 9.51
CA TYR A 58 -2.74 4.28 9.28
C TYR A 58 -3.01 5.79 9.30
N GLY A 59 -4.22 6.19 9.62
CA GLY A 59 -4.53 7.60 9.87
C GLY A 59 -4.92 8.42 8.66
N GLY A 60 -5.37 7.78 7.58
CA GLY A 60 -5.96 8.46 6.44
C GLY A 60 -5.22 8.28 5.14
N ILE A 61 -5.79 8.85 4.08
CA ILE A 61 -5.31 8.70 2.71
C ILE A 61 -3.89 9.22 2.54
N GLU A 62 -3.58 10.39 3.08
CA GLU A 62 -2.25 11.00 2.91
C GLU A 62 -1.14 10.16 3.55
N ASN A 63 -1.40 9.62 4.73
CA ASN A 63 -0.44 8.73 5.40
C ASN A 63 -0.23 7.44 4.61
N VAL A 64 -1.29 6.87 4.06
CA VAL A 64 -1.22 5.68 3.22
C VAL A 64 -0.43 5.97 1.95
N LYS A 65 -0.64 7.14 1.32
CA LYS A 65 0.13 7.55 0.14
C LYS A 65 1.63 7.61 0.44
N ASP A 66 2.00 8.17 1.58
CA ASP A 66 3.41 8.25 1.99
C ASP A 66 4.02 6.85 2.16
N ILE A 67 3.26 5.92 2.72
CA ILE A 67 3.71 4.55 2.89
C ILE A 67 3.84 3.85 1.53
N ILE A 68 2.90 4.06 0.62
CA ILE A 68 2.95 3.51 -0.74
C ILE A 68 4.22 3.95 -1.46
N LYS A 69 4.62 5.21 -1.29
CA LYS A 69 5.84 5.74 -1.89
C LYS A 69 7.10 5.02 -1.42
N ARG A 70 7.07 4.39 -0.23
CA ARG A 70 8.21 3.67 0.35
C ARG A 70 8.26 2.19 -0.03
N ILE A 71 7.22 1.65 -0.69
CA ILE A 71 7.19 0.24 -1.08
C ILE A 71 8.31 -0.03 -2.07
N PRO A 72 9.25 -0.97 -1.77
CA PRO A 72 10.44 -1.17 -2.62
C PRO A 72 10.16 -1.86 -3.95
N TYR A 73 9.07 -2.61 -4.05
CA TYR A 73 8.70 -3.31 -5.27
C TYR A 73 7.19 -3.37 -5.44
N MET A 74 6.75 -3.04 -6.66
CA MET A 74 5.36 -3.25 -7.10
C MET A 74 5.37 -3.66 -8.56
N ASN A 75 4.46 -4.54 -8.96
CA ASN A 75 4.31 -4.88 -10.36
C ASN A 75 3.65 -3.72 -11.14
N LYS A 76 3.71 -3.77 -12.47
CA LYS A 76 3.18 -2.70 -13.32
C LYS A 76 1.69 -2.45 -13.10
N LYS A 77 0.92 -3.50 -12.87
CA LYS A 77 -0.52 -3.41 -12.62
C LYS A 77 -0.80 -2.62 -11.34
N ASP A 78 -0.07 -2.91 -10.27
CA ASP A 78 -0.26 -2.25 -8.98
C ASP A 78 0.23 -0.80 -9.04
N ILE A 79 1.32 -0.53 -9.74
CA ILE A 79 1.80 0.83 -9.97
C ILE A 79 0.75 1.67 -10.68
N SER A 80 0.21 1.16 -11.77
CA SER A 80 -0.85 1.83 -12.53
C SER A 80 -2.09 2.08 -11.67
N TRP A 81 -2.49 1.09 -10.88
CA TRP A 81 -3.62 1.18 -9.97
C TRP A 81 -3.42 2.28 -8.92
N CYS A 82 -2.26 2.31 -8.27
CA CYS A 82 -1.94 3.31 -7.26
C CYS A 82 -1.89 4.71 -7.85
N CYS A 83 -1.28 4.88 -9.01
CA CYS A 83 -1.19 6.18 -9.66
C CYS A 83 -2.57 6.71 -10.03
N SER A 84 -3.44 5.85 -10.54
CA SER A 84 -4.81 6.22 -10.89
C SER A 84 -5.66 6.52 -9.67
N LEU A 85 -5.60 5.64 -8.66
CA LEU A 85 -6.47 5.71 -7.48
C LEU A 85 -6.09 6.87 -6.55
N PHE A 86 -4.79 7.07 -6.32
CA PHE A 86 -4.27 8.04 -5.36
C PHE A 86 -3.72 9.31 -6.02
N HIS A 87 -3.86 9.44 -7.33
CA HIS A 87 -3.34 10.58 -8.10
C HIS A 87 -1.84 10.79 -7.89
N LEU A 88 -1.09 9.68 -7.86
CA LEU A 88 0.36 9.70 -7.75
C LEU A 88 1.00 9.66 -9.15
N ARG A 89 2.19 10.22 -9.26
CA ARG A 89 3.03 10.04 -10.45
C ARG A 89 3.98 8.87 -10.21
N GLU A 90 4.33 8.18 -11.28
CA GLU A 90 5.24 7.03 -11.19
C GLU A 90 6.59 7.40 -10.59
N ASP A 91 7.09 8.60 -10.87
CA ASP A 91 8.36 9.06 -10.34
C ASP A 91 8.35 9.35 -8.83
N GLU A 92 7.17 9.42 -8.22
CA GLU A 92 7.02 9.54 -6.77
C GLU A 92 7.19 8.22 -6.04
N LEU A 93 7.07 7.10 -6.75
CA LEU A 93 7.14 5.77 -6.15
C LEU A 93 8.58 5.27 -6.09
N TRP A 94 8.98 4.77 -4.93
CA TRP A 94 10.33 4.22 -4.74
C TRP A 94 10.61 3.06 -5.70
N SER A 95 9.62 2.21 -5.92
CA SER A 95 9.74 1.07 -6.83
C SER A 95 10.09 1.50 -8.25
N CYS A 96 9.47 2.58 -8.74
CA CYS A 96 9.75 3.13 -10.06
C CYS A 96 11.12 3.81 -10.13
N LYS A 97 11.47 4.59 -9.11
CA LYS A 97 12.78 5.24 -9.02
C LYS A 97 13.91 4.22 -9.04
N ARG A 98 13.74 3.14 -8.32
CA ARG A 98 14.73 2.06 -8.25
C ARG A 98 14.92 1.40 -9.62
N GLU A 99 13.84 1.15 -10.34
CA GLU A 99 13.89 0.55 -11.66
C GLU A 99 14.55 1.49 -12.68
N LEU A 100 14.21 2.79 -12.65
CA LEU A 100 14.82 3.78 -13.53
C LEU A 100 16.32 3.89 -13.29
N SER A 101 16.76 3.91 -12.04
CA SER A 101 18.18 3.93 -11.69
C SER A 101 18.91 2.71 -12.22
N ARG A 102 18.28 1.55 -12.10
CA ARG A 102 18.81 0.28 -12.60
C ARG A 102 18.96 0.30 -14.12
N ARG A 103 17.95 0.82 -14.83
CA ARG A 103 17.98 0.95 -16.29
C ARG A 103 19.09 1.88 -16.76
N ARG A 104 19.29 3.02 -16.09
CA ARG A 104 20.40 3.94 -16.39
C ARG A 104 21.73 3.26 -16.24
N TYR A 105 21.90 2.52 -15.16
CA TYR A 105 23.14 1.80 -14.88
C TYR A 105 23.45 0.78 -15.96
N LEU A 106 22.45 0.05 -16.41
CA LEU A 106 22.63 -0.99 -17.44
C LEU A 106 22.88 -0.43 -18.83
N LYS A 107 22.47 0.81 -19.10
CA LYS A 107 22.70 1.47 -20.40
C LYS A 107 24.04 2.18 -20.51
N SER A 108 24.65 2.43 -19.41
CA SER A 108 25.98 3.03 -19.36
C SER A 108 27.05 1.94 -19.36
#